data_9c1888632b98676e3562604c55dd5db5
#
_entry.id   9c1888632b98676e3562604c55dd5db5
#
_cell.length_a   1.000
_cell.length_b   1.000
_cell.length_c   1.000
_cell.angle_alpha   90.00
_cell.angle_beta   90.00
_cell.angle_gamma   90.00
#
_symmetry.space_group_name_H-M   'P 1'
#
loop_
_entity.id
_entity.type
_entity.pdbx_description
1 polymer ?
#
loop_
_entity_poly.entity_id
_entity_poly.type
_entity_poly.pdbx_seq_one_letter_code
_entity_poly.pdbx_strand_id
1 'polypeptide(L)'
;MKLSLIHISKRLTLISVVLVAAIISTNAQATGKPPIIIIPGISGSQLVNPATNKAVWFSVKRDKDDDLRLPMTSSILSRNRDSLQAQDIIRKVELPVLPDVEVYQTLIDSLKERGYTEATWNNPKATDVFYVFAYDWRRDNVESAQLLMQKMTDAKRRLRTPNLKFDILAHSMGGLVARYAAMYGSADLSRNGSPVPTWAGAAHIDKLMMFGTPNEGAFSAFDTLLNGYPIVANRDLPFVDDPRPEDVMTNPSVFQLIPHQNSARFLDENLQPLTVDIYNVDT
;
A
#
# COMPACT_ATOMS: atom_id res chain seq x y z
N MET A 1 -14.29 -29.21 -65.89
CA MET A 1 -14.20 -29.49 -64.44
C MET A 1 -12.84 -29.11 -63.85
N LYS A 2 -12.19 -27.97 -64.28
CA LYS A 2 -10.89 -27.50 -63.81
C LYS A 2 -10.89 -26.06 -63.21
N LEU A 3 -12.02 -25.36 -63.22
CA LEU A 3 -12.11 -23.98 -62.75
C LEU A 3 -12.53 -23.83 -61.27
N SER A 4 -12.94 -24.90 -60.61
CA SER A 4 -13.43 -24.83 -59.20
C SER A 4 -12.30 -24.90 -58.14
N LEU A 5 -11.18 -25.52 -58.44
CA LEU A 5 -10.09 -25.75 -57.48
C LEU A 5 -9.23 -24.52 -57.24
N ILE A 6 -9.08 -23.62 -58.22
CA ILE A 6 -8.23 -22.43 -58.11
C ILE A 6 -8.86 -21.36 -57.21
N HIS A 7 -10.20 -21.27 -57.17
CA HIS A 7 -10.95 -20.31 -56.32
C HIS A 7 -10.95 -20.70 -54.83
N ILE A 8 -10.95 -22.01 -54.54
CA ILE A 8 -10.89 -22.51 -53.16
C ILE A 8 -9.51 -22.28 -52.54
N SER A 9 -8.46 -22.51 -53.32
CA SER A 9 -7.07 -22.26 -52.87
C SER A 9 -6.81 -20.79 -52.53
N LYS A 10 -7.27 -19.84 -53.34
CA LYS A 10 -7.11 -18.40 -53.07
C LYS A 10 -7.88 -17.91 -51.82
N ARG A 11 -9.06 -18.48 -51.56
CA ARG A 11 -9.84 -18.13 -50.36
C ARG A 11 -9.22 -18.69 -49.07
N LEU A 12 -8.67 -19.90 -49.11
CA LEU A 12 -7.96 -20.50 -47.98
C LEU A 12 -6.67 -19.75 -47.64
N THR A 13 -5.92 -19.30 -48.67
CA THR A 13 -4.68 -18.52 -48.46
C THR A 13 -5.01 -17.14 -47.86
N LEU A 14 -6.11 -16.50 -48.28
CA LEU A 14 -6.52 -15.21 -47.74
C LEU A 14 -6.95 -15.30 -46.28
N ILE A 15 -7.69 -16.36 -45.90
CA ILE A 15 -8.15 -16.62 -44.53
C ILE A 15 -6.92 -16.91 -43.64
N SER A 16 -5.95 -17.67 -44.09
CA SER A 16 -4.73 -17.96 -43.33
C SER A 16 -3.87 -16.70 -43.10
N VAL A 17 -3.77 -15.80 -44.08
CA VAL A 17 -3.02 -14.54 -43.94
C VAL A 17 -3.74 -13.60 -42.99
N VAL A 18 -5.08 -13.53 -42.98
CA VAL A 18 -5.85 -12.71 -42.04
C VAL A 18 -5.78 -13.28 -40.62
N LEU A 19 -5.80 -14.61 -40.45
CA LEU A 19 -5.63 -15.23 -39.12
C LEU A 19 -4.22 -15.03 -38.56
N VAL A 20 -3.18 -15.10 -39.37
CA VAL A 20 -1.80 -14.84 -38.95
C VAL A 20 -1.60 -13.36 -38.64
N ALA A 21 -2.19 -12.44 -39.40
CA ALA A 21 -2.15 -11.02 -39.09
C ALA A 21 -2.90 -10.67 -37.80
N ALA A 22 -3.98 -11.36 -37.48
CA ALA A 22 -4.72 -11.19 -36.20
C ALA A 22 -3.94 -11.72 -34.98
N ILE A 23 -3.08 -12.74 -35.16
CA ILE A 23 -2.26 -13.30 -34.07
C ILE A 23 -1.01 -12.44 -33.80
N ILE A 24 -0.50 -11.71 -34.80
CA ILE A 24 0.68 -10.84 -34.66
C ILE A 24 0.31 -9.50 -33.97
N SER A 25 -0.97 -9.15 -33.90
CA SER A 25 -1.43 -7.84 -33.37
C SER A 25 -1.53 -7.77 -31.83
N THR A 26 -1.11 -8.79 -31.08
CA THR A 26 -1.37 -8.82 -29.63
C THR A 26 -0.15 -8.64 -28.71
N ASN A 27 1.04 -8.39 -29.24
CA ASN A 27 2.23 -8.15 -28.39
C ASN A 27 3.01 -6.89 -28.80
N ALA A 28 2.34 -5.77 -28.99
CA ALA A 28 3.02 -4.49 -28.85
C ALA A 28 3.28 -4.28 -27.36
N GLN A 29 4.36 -4.86 -26.86
CA GLN A 29 4.89 -4.54 -25.54
C GLN A 29 5.20 -3.04 -25.55
N ALA A 30 4.54 -2.28 -24.68
CA ALA A 30 4.77 -0.85 -24.61
C ALA A 30 6.28 -0.61 -24.47
N THR A 31 6.86 0.12 -25.43
CA THR A 31 8.27 0.51 -25.35
C THR A 31 8.37 1.57 -24.27
N GLY A 32 8.99 1.24 -23.12
CA GLY A 32 9.16 2.12 -21.98
C GLY A 32 9.43 1.33 -20.70
N LYS A 33 9.76 2.05 -19.63
CA LYS A 33 10.01 1.45 -18.31
C LYS A 33 8.69 1.03 -17.67
N PRO A 34 8.64 -0.07 -16.88
CA PRO A 34 7.45 -0.45 -16.13
C PRO A 34 6.97 0.67 -15.22
N PRO A 35 5.65 0.82 -15.02
CA PRO A 35 5.13 1.78 -14.07
C PRO A 35 5.48 1.35 -12.65
N ILE A 36 5.86 2.34 -11.82
CA ILE A 36 6.24 2.14 -10.43
C ILE A 36 5.08 2.54 -9.51
N ILE A 37 4.87 1.80 -8.43
CA ILE A 37 3.96 2.18 -7.35
C ILE A 37 4.79 2.40 -6.08
N ILE A 38 4.69 3.60 -5.49
CA ILE A 38 5.28 3.92 -4.19
C ILE A 38 4.24 3.70 -3.11
N ILE A 39 4.53 2.84 -2.14
CA ILE A 39 3.67 2.53 -1.00
C ILE A 39 4.36 3.00 0.28
N PRO A 40 3.80 3.99 1.00
CA PRO A 40 4.39 4.51 2.22
C PRO A 40 4.21 3.56 3.40
N GLY A 41 4.96 3.82 4.48
CA GLY A 41 4.79 3.16 5.77
C GLY A 41 3.59 3.67 6.56
N ILE A 42 3.50 3.22 7.81
CA ILE A 42 2.56 3.77 8.79
C ILE A 42 2.77 5.28 8.91
N SER A 43 1.70 6.04 9.09
CA SER A 43 1.72 7.51 9.16
C SER A 43 2.21 8.22 7.87
N GLY A 44 2.55 7.48 6.82
CA GLY A 44 3.15 8.02 5.60
C GLY A 44 2.18 8.55 4.56
N SER A 45 0.85 8.46 4.78
CA SER A 45 -0.18 9.09 3.95
C SER A 45 -0.84 10.23 4.70
N GLN A 46 -1.11 11.31 3.97
CA GLN A 46 -1.91 12.42 4.46
C GLN A 46 -3.38 12.00 4.59
N LEU A 47 -3.99 12.29 5.74
CA LEU A 47 -5.43 12.11 5.96
C LEU A 47 -6.12 13.47 5.98
N VAL A 48 -7.15 13.62 5.17
CA VAL A 48 -7.87 14.89 4.97
C VAL A 48 -9.33 14.71 5.38
N ASN A 49 -9.86 15.70 6.06
CA ASN A 49 -11.29 15.81 6.33
C ASN A 49 -11.98 16.35 5.08
N PRO A 50 -12.82 15.57 4.36
CA PRO A 50 -13.43 16.01 3.10
C PRO A 50 -14.45 17.14 3.28
N ALA A 51 -15.01 17.33 4.48
CA ALA A 51 -15.97 18.40 4.74
C ALA A 51 -15.28 19.78 4.83
N THR A 52 -14.05 19.81 5.34
CA THR A 52 -13.28 21.05 5.53
C THR A 52 -12.16 21.22 4.51
N ASN A 53 -11.82 20.14 3.79
CA ASN A 53 -10.64 20.03 2.93
C ASN A 53 -9.30 20.32 3.64
N LYS A 54 -9.27 20.12 4.96
CA LYS A 54 -8.06 20.30 5.78
C LYS A 54 -7.38 18.98 6.06
N ALA A 55 -6.06 19.00 6.09
CA ALA A 55 -5.27 17.88 6.57
C ALA A 55 -5.43 17.74 8.09
N VAL A 56 -5.82 16.54 8.52
CA VAL A 56 -5.84 16.11 9.92
C VAL A 56 -4.54 15.40 10.28
N TRP A 57 -4.01 14.63 9.33
CA TRP A 57 -2.68 14.04 9.34
C TRP A 57 -1.98 14.27 7.99
N PHE A 58 -0.76 14.78 7.85
CA PHE A 58 0.00 15.38 8.93
C PHE A 58 -0.44 16.84 9.14
N SER A 59 -0.71 17.18 10.38
CA SER A 59 -0.94 18.56 10.82
C SER A 59 -0.21 18.78 12.15
N VAL A 60 0.53 19.89 12.24
CA VAL A 60 1.23 20.28 13.47
C VAL A 60 0.25 20.61 14.59
N LYS A 61 -0.90 21.15 14.24
CA LYS A 61 -1.99 21.44 15.16
C LYS A 61 -3.31 21.02 14.56
N ARG A 62 -4.00 20.13 15.25
CA ARG A 62 -5.33 19.66 14.86
C ARG A 62 -6.43 20.54 15.44
N ASP A 63 -7.52 20.69 14.73
CA ASP A 63 -8.73 21.28 15.27
C ASP A 63 -9.34 20.32 16.32
N LYS A 64 -10.12 20.84 17.27
CA LYS A 64 -10.68 20.04 18.38
C LYS A 64 -11.57 18.87 17.91
N ASP A 65 -12.18 19.02 16.73
CA ASP A 65 -13.07 18.04 16.13
C ASP A 65 -12.34 17.08 15.18
N ASP A 66 -11.03 17.29 14.96
CA ASP A 66 -10.20 16.44 14.11
C ASP A 66 -9.57 15.33 14.96
N ASP A 67 -10.15 14.15 14.89
CA ASP A 67 -9.76 12.96 15.65
C ASP A 67 -9.07 11.94 14.75
N LEU A 68 -7.98 11.33 15.23
CA LEU A 68 -7.32 10.21 14.55
C LEU A 68 -7.85 8.85 15.01
N ARG A 69 -8.71 8.81 16.00
CA ARG A 69 -9.32 7.56 16.46
C ARG A 69 -10.31 7.03 15.42
N LEU A 70 -10.27 5.74 15.20
CA LEU A 70 -11.32 5.08 14.45
C LEU A 70 -12.52 4.79 15.37
N PRO A 71 -13.75 4.88 14.86
CA PRO A 71 -14.92 4.44 15.62
C PRO A 71 -14.78 2.96 16.02
N MET A 72 -15.10 2.63 17.27
CA MET A 72 -15.07 1.26 17.80
C MET A 72 -16.50 0.73 17.99
N THR A 73 -17.35 0.89 16.97
CA THR A 73 -18.79 0.57 17.06
C THR A 73 -19.15 -0.82 16.58
N SER A 74 -18.20 -1.54 15.97
CA SER A 74 -18.43 -2.87 15.41
C SER A 74 -17.25 -3.79 15.67
N SER A 75 -17.53 -5.07 15.90
CA SER A 75 -16.53 -6.14 15.90
C SER A 75 -15.98 -6.45 14.49
N ILE A 76 -16.60 -5.93 13.45
CA ILE A 76 -16.12 -6.05 12.06
C ILE A 76 -15.28 -4.81 11.76
N LEU A 77 -13.96 -4.95 11.70
CA LEU A 77 -13.02 -3.86 11.52
C LEU A 77 -13.33 -2.96 10.32
N SER A 78 -13.75 -3.55 9.20
CA SER A 78 -14.10 -2.81 7.99
C SER A 78 -15.30 -1.85 8.14
N ARG A 79 -16.11 -1.99 9.20
CA ARG A 79 -17.24 -1.09 9.50
C ARG A 79 -16.84 0.09 10.38
N ASN A 80 -15.72 0.01 11.06
CA ASN A 80 -15.21 1.08 11.93
C ASN A 80 -14.53 2.15 11.05
N ARG A 81 -15.31 3.01 10.43
CA ARG A 81 -14.87 4.07 9.52
C ARG A 81 -15.33 5.43 10.00
N ASP A 82 -14.45 6.39 9.84
CA ASP A 82 -14.76 7.81 9.90
C ASP A 82 -14.84 8.41 8.48
N SER A 83 -14.86 9.73 8.40
CA SER A 83 -14.93 10.47 7.13
C SER A 83 -13.56 10.78 6.53
N LEU A 84 -12.45 10.54 7.25
CA LEU A 84 -11.13 10.91 6.77
C LEU A 84 -10.73 10.11 5.52
N GLN A 85 -10.01 10.77 4.61
CA GLN A 85 -9.59 10.20 3.35
C GLN A 85 -8.09 10.38 3.15
N ALA A 86 -7.41 9.30 2.74
CA ALA A 86 -6.03 9.38 2.30
C ALA A 86 -5.97 10.01 0.90
N GLN A 87 -5.24 11.12 0.75
CA GLN A 87 -5.15 11.84 -0.52
C GLN A 87 -3.78 11.72 -1.19
N ASP A 88 -2.70 11.94 -0.47
CA ASP A 88 -1.33 11.89 -0.98
C ASP A 88 -0.42 11.22 0.06
N ILE A 89 0.79 10.89 -0.34
CA ILE A 89 1.85 10.48 0.59
C ILE A 89 2.52 11.74 1.16
N ILE A 90 3.03 11.64 2.38
CA ILE A 90 3.73 12.75 3.03
C ILE A 90 5.08 12.95 2.35
N ARG A 91 5.18 13.94 1.49
CA ARG A 91 6.40 14.25 0.74
C ARG A 91 7.44 14.94 1.62
N LYS A 92 6.99 15.95 2.35
CA LYS A 92 7.76 16.75 3.32
C LYS A 92 6.92 17.04 4.54
N VAL A 93 7.58 17.24 5.66
CA VAL A 93 6.99 17.78 6.87
C VAL A 93 7.60 19.13 7.15
N GLU A 94 6.77 20.16 7.09
CA GLU A 94 7.14 21.53 7.42
C GLU A 94 6.85 21.76 8.90
N LEU A 95 7.90 22.01 9.68
CA LEU A 95 7.79 22.26 11.10
C LEU A 95 8.08 23.75 11.37
N PRO A 96 7.27 24.42 12.23
CA PRO A 96 7.57 25.80 12.62
C PRO A 96 8.97 25.90 13.22
N VAL A 97 9.74 26.89 12.71
CA VAL A 97 11.10 27.23 13.19
C VAL A 97 12.15 26.09 13.15
N LEU A 98 11.86 24.99 12.49
CA LEU A 98 12.79 23.88 12.27
C LEU A 98 12.98 23.64 10.76
N PRO A 99 14.09 23.04 10.33
CA PRO A 99 14.26 22.62 8.95
C PRO A 99 13.16 21.63 8.53
N ASP A 100 12.72 21.72 7.27
CA ASP A 100 11.82 20.74 6.68
C ASP A 100 12.40 19.34 6.75
N VAL A 101 11.53 18.36 7.03
CA VAL A 101 11.91 16.94 7.03
C VAL A 101 11.39 16.32 5.73
N GLU A 102 12.31 15.93 4.86
CA GLU A 102 11.95 15.20 3.65
C GLU A 102 11.62 13.75 3.99
N VAL A 103 10.43 13.30 3.63
CA VAL A 103 9.96 11.93 3.88
C VAL A 103 10.07 11.12 2.59
N TYR A 104 9.25 11.42 1.58
CA TYR A 104 9.26 10.72 0.29
C TYR A 104 9.68 11.60 -0.88
N GLN A 105 9.93 12.91 -0.68
CA GLN A 105 10.25 13.83 -1.76
C GLN A 105 11.53 13.43 -2.50
N THR A 106 12.60 13.11 -1.76
CA THR A 106 13.88 12.69 -2.35
C THR A 106 13.73 11.44 -3.26
N LEU A 107 12.89 10.46 -2.86
CA LEU A 107 12.61 9.30 -3.70
C LEU A 107 11.88 9.72 -4.98
N ILE A 108 10.88 10.59 -4.87
CA ILE A 108 10.11 11.10 -6.00
C ILE A 108 11.03 11.85 -6.98
N ASP A 109 11.89 12.73 -6.47
CA ASP A 109 12.82 13.49 -7.30
C ASP A 109 13.83 12.58 -7.99
N SER A 110 14.33 11.57 -7.30
CA SER A 110 15.20 10.55 -7.88
C SER A 110 14.54 9.77 -9.02
N LEU A 111 13.23 9.51 -8.94
CA LEU A 111 12.49 8.89 -10.03
C LEU A 111 12.30 9.85 -11.21
N LYS A 112 12.01 11.13 -10.95
CA LYS A 112 11.89 12.16 -11.99
C LYS A 112 13.21 12.35 -12.74
N GLU A 113 14.34 12.40 -12.03
CA GLU A 113 15.68 12.47 -12.64
C GLU A 113 15.98 11.28 -13.54
N ARG A 114 15.38 10.13 -13.27
CA ARG A 114 15.49 8.92 -14.12
C ARG A 114 14.45 8.87 -15.24
N GLY A 115 13.72 9.96 -15.47
CA GLY A 115 12.77 10.11 -16.57
C GLY A 115 11.41 9.48 -16.30
N TYR A 116 11.04 9.24 -15.04
CA TYR A 116 9.67 8.90 -14.69
C TYR A 116 8.85 10.17 -14.47
N THR A 117 7.57 10.12 -14.82
CA THR A 117 6.61 11.19 -14.52
C THR A 117 5.53 10.69 -13.56
N GLU A 118 5.03 11.55 -12.70
CA GLU A 118 3.95 11.18 -11.80
C GLU A 118 2.63 11.03 -12.57
N ALA A 119 1.96 9.90 -12.40
CA ALA A 119 0.65 9.64 -12.95
C ALA A 119 -0.40 9.53 -11.84
N THR A 120 -1.64 9.83 -12.17
CA THR A 120 -2.75 9.67 -11.22
C THR A 120 -3.55 8.40 -11.54
N TRP A 121 -4.17 7.80 -10.52
CA TRP A 121 -5.02 6.65 -10.68
C TRP A 121 -6.27 6.92 -11.52
N ASN A 122 -6.69 8.20 -11.61
CA ASN A 122 -7.83 8.62 -12.44
C ASN A 122 -7.47 8.80 -13.92
N ASN A 123 -6.19 9.06 -14.22
CA ASN A 123 -5.65 9.14 -15.58
C ASN A 123 -4.39 8.29 -15.69
N PRO A 124 -4.53 6.94 -15.72
CA PRO A 124 -3.38 6.04 -15.70
C PRO A 124 -2.58 6.09 -16.99
N LYS A 125 -1.28 5.77 -16.88
CA LYS A 125 -0.33 5.57 -18.00
C LYS A 125 0.41 4.26 -17.78
N ALA A 126 0.86 3.63 -18.87
CA ALA A 126 1.42 2.29 -18.85
C ALA A 126 2.94 2.25 -18.66
N THR A 127 3.65 3.32 -19.02
CA THR A 127 5.12 3.34 -19.06
C THR A 127 5.67 4.67 -18.60
N ASP A 128 6.93 4.65 -18.14
CA ASP A 128 7.70 5.84 -17.75
C ASP A 128 7.02 6.71 -16.68
N VAL A 129 6.21 6.07 -15.84
CA VAL A 129 5.46 6.76 -14.78
C VAL A 129 5.63 6.08 -13.44
N PHE A 130 5.42 6.87 -12.39
CA PHE A 130 5.17 6.34 -11.06
C PHE A 130 3.82 6.81 -10.52
N TYR A 131 3.27 6.02 -9.63
CA TYR A 131 2.05 6.29 -8.86
C TYR A 131 2.40 6.36 -7.39
N VAL A 132 1.78 7.26 -6.66
CA VAL A 132 1.76 7.21 -5.21
C VAL A 132 0.50 6.47 -4.76
N PHE A 133 0.66 5.53 -3.82
CA PHE A 133 -0.44 4.79 -3.24
C PHE A 133 -0.69 5.28 -1.82
N ALA A 134 -1.48 6.36 -1.70
CA ALA A 134 -1.97 6.80 -0.41
C ALA A 134 -3.10 5.87 0.07
N TYR A 135 -3.02 5.46 1.34
CA TYR A 135 -4.01 4.62 2.02
C TYR A 135 -4.19 5.08 3.47
N ASP A 136 -5.33 4.80 4.04
CA ASP A 136 -5.57 5.11 5.45
C ASP A 136 -4.80 4.11 6.33
N TRP A 137 -3.63 4.57 6.78
CA TRP A 137 -2.67 3.77 7.54
C TRP A 137 -3.15 3.33 8.92
N ARG A 138 -4.26 3.87 9.41
CA ARG A 138 -4.89 3.45 10.67
C ARG A 138 -5.62 2.12 10.54
N ARG A 139 -6.06 1.80 9.33
CA ARG A 139 -6.96 0.68 9.04
C ARG A 139 -6.22 -0.64 8.87
N ASP A 140 -7.00 -1.69 8.73
CA ASP A 140 -6.50 -3.04 8.45
C ASP A 140 -5.65 -3.07 7.16
N ASN A 141 -4.45 -3.65 7.25
CA ASN A 141 -3.55 -3.81 6.11
C ASN A 141 -4.16 -4.68 4.99
N VAL A 142 -5.08 -5.60 5.33
CA VAL A 142 -5.83 -6.40 4.34
C VAL A 142 -6.70 -5.50 3.48
N GLU A 143 -7.42 -4.54 4.07
CA GLU A 143 -8.23 -3.57 3.31
C GLU A 143 -7.35 -2.72 2.39
N SER A 144 -6.19 -2.30 2.87
CA SER A 144 -5.22 -1.53 2.09
C SER A 144 -4.67 -2.34 0.92
N ALA A 145 -4.42 -3.63 1.12
CA ALA A 145 -4.00 -4.55 0.06
C ALA A 145 -5.09 -4.76 -1.00
N GLN A 146 -6.34 -4.92 -0.57
CA GLN A 146 -7.50 -5.02 -1.46
C GLN A 146 -7.67 -3.74 -2.30
N LEU A 147 -7.50 -2.56 -1.68
CA LEU A 147 -7.53 -1.27 -2.39
C LEU A 147 -6.41 -1.17 -3.43
N LEU A 148 -5.19 -1.62 -3.10
CA LEU A 148 -4.06 -1.67 -4.04
C LEU A 148 -4.40 -2.55 -5.25
N MET A 149 -4.91 -3.75 -5.00
CA MET A 149 -5.33 -4.68 -6.05
C MET A 149 -6.41 -4.08 -6.96
N GLN A 150 -7.39 -3.40 -6.35
CA GLN A 150 -8.43 -2.70 -7.09
C GLN A 150 -7.85 -1.62 -8.00
N LYS A 151 -6.96 -0.75 -7.48
CA LYS A 151 -6.32 0.32 -8.25
C LYS A 151 -5.50 -0.23 -9.42
N MET A 152 -4.69 -1.27 -9.21
CA MET A 152 -3.95 -1.93 -10.29
C MET A 152 -4.88 -2.51 -11.36
N THR A 153 -5.94 -3.19 -10.96
CA THR A 153 -6.91 -3.79 -11.88
C THR A 153 -7.66 -2.72 -12.68
N ASP A 154 -8.07 -1.63 -12.03
CA ASP A 154 -8.76 -0.52 -12.66
C ASP A 154 -7.86 0.22 -13.66
N ALA A 155 -6.58 0.43 -13.31
CA ALA A 155 -5.60 1.00 -14.24
C ALA A 155 -5.42 0.13 -15.48
N LYS A 156 -5.23 -1.19 -15.32
CA LYS A 156 -5.12 -2.15 -16.44
C LYS A 156 -6.35 -2.13 -17.34
N ARG A 157 -7.54 -2.08 -16.74
CA ARG A 157 -8.81 -2.01 -17.48
C ARG A 157 -8.94 -0.71 -18.29
N ARG A 158 -8.64 0.45 -17.67
CA ARG A 158 -8.69 1.77 -18.34
C ARG A 158 -7.69 1.87 -19.48
N LEU A 159 -6.50 1.35 -19.28
CA LEU A 159 -5.43 1.30 -20.28
C LEU A 159 -5.64 0.25 -21.38
N ARG A 160 -6.58 -0.68 -21.18
CA ARG A 160 -6.79 -1.85 -22.04
C ARG A 160 -5.53 -2.72 -22.18
N THR A 161 -4.74 -2.79 -21.11
CA THR A 161 -3.48 -3.56 -21.03
C THR A 161 -3.57 -4.63 -19.94
N PRO A 162 -4.26 -5.75 -20.17
CA PRO A 162 -4.51 -6.77 -19.15
C PRO A 162 -3.21 -7.39 -18.60
N ASN A 163 -2.16 -7.43 -19.40
CA ASN A 163 -0.85 -8.01 -19.04
C ASN A 163 0.12 -7.01 -18.41
N LEU A 164 -0.28 -5.75 -18.19
CA LEU A 164 0.54 -4.75 -17.54
C LEU A 164 0.92 -5.23 -16.13
N LYS A 165 2.19 -5.10 -15.77
CA LYS A 165 2.71 -5.34 -14.44
C LYS A 165 3.34 -4.07 -13.89
N PHE A 166 3.36 -3.97 -12.57
CA PHE A 166 3.89 -2.84 -11.85
C PHE A 166 5.14 -3.24 -11.05
N ASP A 167 6.13 -2.37 -11.02
CA ASP A 167 7.19 -2.43 -10.02
C ASP A 167 6.69 -1.74 -8.75
N ILE A 168 6.91 -2.34 -7.58
CA ILE A 168 6.44 -1.78 -6.30
C ILE A 168 7.65 -1.41 -5.44
N LEU A 169 7.68 -0.16 -4.98
CA LEU A 169 8.59 0.34 -3.96
C LEU A 169 7.79 0.54 -2.67
N ALA A 170 7.96 -0.35 -1.71
CA ALA A 170 7.19 -0.35 -0.48
C ALA A 170 8.09 -0.10 0.73
N HIS A 171 7.72 0.89 1.56
CA HIS A 171 8.45 1.26 2.77
C HIS A 171 7.71 0.77 4.01
N SER A 172 8.47 0.21 4.98
CA SER A 172 7.97 -0.14 6.31
C SER A 172 6.68 -0.98 6.24
N MET A 173 5.60 -0.59 6.93
CA MET A 173 4.28 -1.24 6.90
C MET A 173 3.71 -1.39 5.48
N GLY A 174 4.04 -0.46 4.55
CA GLY A 174 3.63 -0.58 3.14
C GLY A 174 4.13 -1.86 2.48
N GLY A 175 5.25 -2.41 2.94
CA GLY A 175 5.74 -3.71 2.49
C GLY A 175 4.86 -4.88 2.94
N LEU A 176 4.22 -4.79 4.11
CA LEU A 176 3.24 -5.78 4.56
C LEU A 176 1.98 -5.74 3.67
N VAL A 177 1.50 -4.53 3.34
CA VAL A 177 0.38 -4.32 2.41
C VAL A 177 0.71 -4.93 1.03
N ALA A 178 1.89 -4.61 0.48
CA ALA A 178 2.31 -5.11 -0.83
C ALA A 178 2.50 -6.63 -0.83
N ARG A 179 3.10 -7.19 0.23
CA ARG A 179 3.29 -8.63 0.40
C ARG A 179 1.95 -9.36 0.48
N TYR A 180 1.01 -8.84 1.28
CA TYR A 180 -0.34 -9.40 1.35
C TYR A 180 -1.01 -9.38 -0.04
N ALA A 181 -0.99 -8.24 -0.71
CA ALA A 181 -1.53 -8.10 -2.06
C ALA A 181 -0.92 -9.13 -3.03
N ALA A 182 0.41 -9.32 -3.01
CA ALA A 182 1.09 -10.29 -3.88
C ALA A 182 0.66 -11.74 -3.60
N MET A 183 0.59 -12.12 -2.32
CA MET A 183 0.32 -13.48 -1.88
C MET A 183 -1.16 -13.87 -2.01
N TYR A 184 -2.08 -12.97 -1.66
CA TYR A 184 -3.50 -13.29 -1.51
C TYR A 184 -4.40 -12.52 -2.48
N GLY A 185 -3.86 -11.55 -3.24
CA GLY A 185 -4.65 -10.71 -4.13
C GLY A 185 -5.66 -9.86 -3.34
N SER A 186 -6.93 -9.93 -3.74
CA SER A 186 -8.05 -9.25 -3.06
C SER A 186 -8.80 -10.14 -2.08
N ALA A 187 -8.29 -11.35 -1.76
CA ALA A 187 -8.94 -12.23 -0.81
C ALA A 187 -8.93 -11.61 0.60
N ASP A 188 -9.96 -11.89 1.37
CA ASP A 188 -10.03 -11.59 2.78
C ASP A 188 -9.37 -12.69 3.61
N LEU A 189 -9.04 -12.41 4.86
CA LEU A 189 -8.55 -13.42 5.78
C LEU A 189 -9.61 -14.50 6.01
N SER A 190 -9.18 -15.76 5.98
CA SER A 190 -10.04 -16.87 6.36
C SER A 190 -10.45 -16.74 7.83
N ARG A 191 -11.71 -16.91 8.13
CA ARG A 191 -12.20 -16.95 9.51
C ARG A 191 -11.80 -18.25 10.24
N ASN A 192 -11.47 -19.29 9.48
CA ASN A 192 -11.15 -20.62 9.99
C ASN A 192 -9.79 -21.05 9.42
N GLY A 193 -8.76 -21.00 10.23
CA GLY A 193 -7.41 -21.47 9.91
C GLY A 193 -6.49 -20.45 9.25
N SER A 194 -5.27 -20.87 8.97
CA SER A 194 -4.25 -20.02 8.33
C SER A 194 -4.57 -19.82 6.85
N PRO A 195 -4.45 -18.58 6.33
CA PRO A 195 -4.66 -18.32 4.92
C PRO A 195 -3.58 -19.01 4.08
N VAL A 196 -3.98 -19.64 2.99
CA VAL A 196 -3.06 -20.27 2.04
C VAL A 196 -2.75 -19.29 0.91
N PRO A 197 -1.47 -18.98 0.64
CA PRO A 197 -1.09 -18.10 -0.45
C PRO A 197 -1.49 -18.67 -1.81
N THR A 198 -2.27 -17.90 -2.55
CA THR A 198 -2.68 -18.24 -3.93
C THR A 198 -1.77 -17.60 -4.98
N TRP A 199 -0.98 -16.60 -4.58
CA TRP A 199 -0.14 -15.76 -5.44
C TRP A 199 -0.93 -15.03 -6.55
N ALA A 200 -2.23 -14.85 -6.36
CA ALA A 200 -3.11 -14.21 -7.33
C ALA A 200 -2.67 -12.76 -7.64
N GLY A 201 -2.17 -12.04 -6.65
CA GLY A 201 -1.68 -10.68 -6.85
C GLY A 201 -0.36 -10.60 -7.60
N ALA A 202 0.48 -11.63 -7.56
CA ALA A 202 1.76 -11.66 -8.27
C ALA A 202 1.60 -11.53 -9.80
N ALA A 203 0.43 -11.86 -10.34
CA ALA A 203 0.13 -11.62 -11.75
C ALA A 203 0.10 -10.13 -12.14
N HIS A 204 -0.01 -9.22 -11.17
CA HIS A 204 -0.03 -7.77 -11.37
C HIS A 204 1.33 -7.11 -11.09
N ILE A 205 2.28 -7.84 -10.50
CA ILE A 205 3.55 -7.31 -10.00
C ILE A 205 4.70 -7.91 -10.81
N ASP A 206 5.63 -7.06 -11.26
CA ASP A 206 6.89 -7.50 -11.86
C ASP A 206 7.96 -7.63 -10.80
N LYS A 207 8.20 -6.57 -10.04
CA LYS A 207 9.17 -6.54 -8.93
C LYS A 207 8.53 -5.94 -7.68
N LEU A 208 8.87 -6.51 -6.53
CA LEU A 208 8.51 -5.98 -5.22
C LEU A 208 9.81 -5.71 -4.44
N MET A 209 10.08 -4.42 -4.21
CA MET A 209 11.20 -3.97 -3.37
C MET A 209 10.64 -3.42 -2.06
N MET A 210 11.04 -4.03 -0.95
CA MET A 210 10.62 -3.65 0.41
C MET A 210 11.79 -3.03 1.16
N PHE A 211 11.57 -1.87 1.75
CA PHE A 211 12.58 -1.11 2.51
C PHE A 211 12.16 -1.00 3.96
N GLY A 212 12.93 -1.53 4.90
CA GLY A 212 12.64 -1.46 6.33
C GLY A 212 11.31 -2.09 6.74
N THR A 213 10.81 -3.05 5.97
CA THR A 213 9.53 -3.73 6.27
C THR A 213 9.69 -4.67 7.46
N PRO A 214 8.89 -4.49 8.53
CA PRO A 214 8.95 -5.33 9.72
C PRO A 214 8.19 -6.66 9.48
N ASN A 215 8.79 -7.58 8.70
CA ASN A 215 8.14 -8.83 8.33
C ASN A 215 7.80 -9.74 9.52
N GLU A 216 8.56 -9.63 10.61
CA GLU A 216 8.35 -10.35 11.87
C GLU A 216 7.76 -9.46 12.97
N GLY A 217 7.28 -8.27 12.60
CA GLY A 217 6.80 -7.26 13.51
C GLY A 217 7.90 -6.32 14.01
N ALA A 218 7.53 -5.38 14.87
CA ALA A 218 8.43 -4.37 15.44
C ALA A 218 8.08 -4.12 16.91
N PHE A 219 9.09 -4.12 17.80
CA PHE A 219 8.89 -3.77 19.22
C PHE A 219 8.40 -2.35 19.41
N SER A 220 8.73 -1.43 18.50
CA SER A 220 8.20 -0.06 18.53
C SER A 220 6.67 0.02 18.45
N ALA A 221 5.99 -1.04 17.99
CA ALA A 221 4.53 -1.09 18.04
C ALA A 221 3.99 -1.12 19.48
N PHE A 222 4.68 -1.80 20.42
CA PHE A 222 4.33 -1.76 21.84
C PHE A 222 4.54 -0.39 22.43
N ASP A 223 5.68 0.24 22.12
CA ASP A 223 5.98 1.60 22.57
C ASP A 223 4.91 2.58 22.06
N THR A 224 4.53 2.45 20.80
CA THR A 224 3.46 3.26 20.19
C THR A 224 2.12 3.06 20.89
N LEU A 225 1.75 1.82 21.25
CA LEU A 225 0.50 1.54 21.96
C LEU A 225 0.51 2.10 23.40
N LEU A 226 1.66 2.10 24.07
CA LEU A 226 1.79 2.54 25.45
C LEU A 226 1.98 4.05 25.57
N ASN A 227 2.75 4.65 24.67
CA ASN A 227 3.23 6.03 24.80
C ASN A 227 2.73 6.95 23.67
N GLY A 228 2.00 6.43 22.68
CA GLY A 228 1.61 7.18 21.49
C GLY A 228 2.70 7.19 20.43
N TYR A 229 2.52 8.05 19.42
CA TYR A 229 3.41 8.13 18.27
C TYR A 229 4.07 9.52 18.20
N PRO A 230 5.29 9.70 18.71
CA PRO A 230 5.97 10.99 18.64
C PRO A 230 6.34 11.32 17.18
N ILE A 231 5.92 12.49 16.72
CA ILE A 231 6.20 12.98 15.35
C ILE A 231 7.69 13.28 15.18
N VAL A 232 8.30 13.83 16.21
CA VAL A 232 9.74 14.10 16.24
C VAL A 232 10.37 13.23 17.32
N ALA A 233 11.17 12.26 16.92
CA ALA A 233 11.82 11.35 17.83
C ALA A 233 12.58 12.11 18.94
N ASN A 234 12.32 11.74 20.21
CA ASN A 234 12.93 12.28 21.40
C ASN A 234 12.70 13.78 21.66
N ARG A 235 11.63 14.38 21.14
CA ARG A 235 11.29 15.78 21.41
C ARG A 235 9.80 15.97 21.59
N ASP A 236 9.38 16.27 22.80
CA ASP A 236 8.06 16.86 23.07
C ASP A 236 8.08 18.32 22.61
N LEU A 237 7.52 18.58 21.46
CA LEU A 237 7.41 19.93 20.94
C LEU A 237 6.10 20.55 21.43
N PRO A 238 6.09 21.66 22.16
CA PRO A 238 4.88 22.20 22.82
C PRO A 238 3.81 22.71 21.84
N PHE A 239 4.08 22.70 20.56
CA PHE A 239 3.16 23.15 19.50
C PHE A 239 2.84 22.03 18.50
N VAL A 240 3.22 20.77 18.78
CA VAL A 240 2.95 19.61 17.95
C VAL A 240 2.00 18.66 18.68
N ASP A 241 0.86 18.38 18.08
CA ASP A 241 -0.12 17.43 18.63
C ASP A 241 0.24 16.00 18.19
N ASP A 242 1.11 15.36 18.96
CA ASP A 242 1.45 13.95 18.75
C ASP A 242 0.21 13.05 18.93
N PRO A 243 0.05 12.00 18.13
CA PRO A 243 -0.96 10.96 18.37
C PRO A 243 -0.70 10.28 19.72
N ARG A 244 -1.71 10.33 20.60
CA ARG A 244 -1.68 9.75 21.93
C ARG A 244 -1.98 8.25 21.90
N PRO A 245 -1.74 7.50 22.99
CA PRO A 245 -2.13 6.10 23.08
C PRO A 245 -3.58 5.83 22.66
N GLU A 246 -4.51 6.68 23.10
CA GLU A 246 -5.94 6.54 22.78
C GLU A 246 -6.21 6.68 21.26
N ASP A 247 -5.40 7.48 20.58
CA ASP A 247 -5.54 7.65 19.12
C ASP A 247 -5.10 6.38 18.37
N VAL A 248 -4.01 5.76 18.82
CA VAL A 248 -3.40 4.63 18.13
C VAL A 248 -3.98 3.27 18.52
N MET A 249 -4.53 3.14 19.74
CA MET A 249 -5.18 1.91 20.22
C MET A 249 -6.44 1.54 19.42
N THR A 250 -7.00 2.46 18.66
CA THR A 250 -8.15 2.18 17.78
C THR A 250 -7.72 1.72 16.38
N ASN A 251 -6.42 1.69 16.09
CA ASN A 251 -5.88 1.45 14.75
C ASN A 251 -5.46 -0.02 14.56
N PRO A 252 -6.22 -0.84 13.82
CA PRO A 252 -5.87 -2.25 13.58
C PRO A 252 -4.46 -2.45 13.03
N SER A 253 -3.97 -1.52 12.20
CA SER A 253 -2.64 -1.60 11.61
C SER A 253 -1.51 -1.61 12.63
N VAL A 254 -1.66 -0.91 13.77
CA VAL A 254 -0.64 -0.87 14.83
C VAL A 254 -0.52 -2.24 15.49
N PHE A 255 -1.65 -2.91 15.75
CA PHE A 255 -1.65 -4.29 16.26
C PHE A 255 -1.05 -5.29 15.27
N GLN A 256 -1.20 -5.05 13.97
CA GLN A 256 -0.58 -5.88 12.93
C GLN A 256 0.93 -5.68 12.79
N LEU A 257 1.49 -4.69 13.48
CA LEU A 257 2.94 -4.47 13.60
C LEU A 257 3.54 -5.13 14.84
N ILE A 258 2.74 -5.66 15.76
CA ILE A 258 3.24 -6.40 16.92
C ILE A 258 4.07 -7.61 16.46
N PRO A 259 5.22 -7.90 17.11
CA PRO A 259 6.07 -9.01 16.76
C PRO A 259 5.32 -10.33 16.68
N HIS A 260 5.63 -11.14 15.69
CA HIS A 260 5.08 -12.48 15.56
C HIS A 260 5.43 -13.33 16.80
N GLN A 261 4.53 -14.21 17.22
CA GLN A 261 4.60 -14.98 18.47
C GLN A 261 5.95 -15.67 18.72
N ASN A 262 6.64 -16.10 17.67
CA ASN A 262 7.93 -16.78 17.77
C ASN A 262 9.14 -15.87 17.44
N SER A 263 8.93 -14.63 17.07
CA SER A 263 10.00 -13.67 16.69
C SER A 263 10.46 -12.80 17.86
N ALA A 264 9.67 -12.72 18.93
CA ALA A 264 9.97 -11.95 20.13
C ALA A 264 10.47 -12.85 21.25
N ARG A 265 11.51 -12.40 21.98
CA ARG A 265 11.99 -13.01 23.22
C ARG A 265 11.85 -11.99 24.34
N PHE A 266 11.16 -12.40 25.39
CA PHE A 266 11.04 -11.64 26.62
C PHE A 266 12.01 -12.23 27.65
N LEU A 267 12.72 -11.36 28.34
CA LEU A 267 13.68 -11.74 29.37
C LEU A 267 13.33 -11.00 30.66
N ASP A 268 13.61 -11.63 31.80
CA ASP A 268 13.53 -10.97 33.10
C ASP A 268 14.77 -10.08 33.36
N GLU A 269 14.84 -9.46 34.52
CA GLU A 269 15.94 -8.61 34.94
C GLU A 269 17.30 -9.33 35.03
N ASN A 270 17.27 -10.68 35.13
CA ASN A 270 18.45 -11.54 35.17
C ASN A 270 18.77 -12.16 33.79
N LEU A 271 18.14 -11.63 32.72
CA LEU A 271 18.26 -12.10 31.34
C LEU A 271 17.79 -13.56 31.13
N GLN A 272 16.90 -14.07 32.02
CA GLN A 272 16.31 -15.39 31.84
C GLN A 272 15.05 -15.28 30.97
N PRO A 273 14.79 -16.27 30.09
CA PRO A 273 13.62 -16.27 29.24
C PRO A 273 12.32 -16.26 30.05
N LEU A 274 11.43 -15.31 29.72
CA LEU A 274 10.06 -15.27 30.19
C LEU A 274 9.12 -15.86 29.13
N THR A 275 8.18 -16.69 29.58
CA THR A 275 7.09 -17.15 28.73
C THR A 275 5.96 -16.11 28.79
N VAL A 276 5.88 -15.26 27.78
CA VAL A 276 4.84 -14.24 27.65
C VAL A 276 4.07 -14.52 26.37
N ASP A 277 2.77 -14.67 26.47
CA ASP A 277 1.87 -14.70 25.31
C ASP A 277 1.29 -13.32 25.07
N ILE A 278 1.95 -12.56 24.18
CA ILE A 278 1.56 -11.18 23.83
C ILE A 278 0.23 -11.08 23.08
N TYR A 279 -0.37 -12.20 22.72
CA TYR A 279 -1.68 -12.27 22.06
C TYR A 279 -2.79 -12.73 23.02
N ASN A 280 -2.44 -13.09 24.25
CA ASN A 280 -3.42 -13.42 25.28
C ASN A 280 -3.87 -12.12 25.98
N VAL A 281 -5.15 -11.80 25.84
CA VAL A 281 -5.74 -10.58 26.45
C VAL A 281 -5.95 -10.70 27.97
N ASP A 282 -5.75 -11.91 28.55
CA ASP A 282 -5.94 -12.17 29.97
C ASP A 282 -4.62 -12.14 30.76
N THR A 283 -3.49 -11.91 30.07
CA THR A 283 -2.17 -11.71 30.66
C THR A 283 -1.71 -10.28 30.50
#